data_2acc2b678070980550453e4203b10fec
#
_entry.id   2acc2b678070980550453e4203b10fec
#
_cell.length_a   1.000
_cell.length_b   1.000
_cell.length_c   1.000
_cell.angle_alpha   90.00
_cell.angle_beta   90.00
_cell.angle_gamma   90.00
#
_symmetry.space_group_name_H-M   'P 1'
#
loop_
_entity.id
_entity.type
_entity.pdbx_description
1 polymer ?
#
loop_
_entity_poly.entity_id
_entity_poly.type
_entity_poly.pdbx_seq_one_letter_code
_entity_poly.pdbx_strand_id
1 'polypeptide(L)'
;MRLMLALLLAMLPTYAATYSVSCSGDITNALQSAINSAADGDTINIGSGSCTGGGVSWTNKNISVIGKGIGVTVVNGLSFNVTDTTKASFRISGMSVGASDSWVVNAIDRKTGIKGWRIDHIAWSYPSCGQNIAIWINGINWGLLDHNTLKNAGNGFFIRAWADNTDEVNPWPPSGNPGMGGYSWLLPLNLGTDEAVYIEDNTFTMDKGCYMGIGDSYYGGRSVFRYNSVTNAYWQNHAARGFERGGNLKAEIYNNDFNATDSAWYRAVHIRAGTGVVYNNTLRGYFNTMNVDNQRSDGQNTDGPFGACNGSSKWDGNVSGQSGWPCLDQIGRGPGQYPNQPSEPLYVWNNGSDTGCSTGGSCSNNIVMTSDGDPHVVAGRDYINNGTTRKPGYTAYTYPHPLQGGGSSTTLQPPTGVSVVVK
;
A
#
# COMPACT_ATOMS: atom_id res chain seq x y z
N MET A 1 29.59 -54.48 -24.10
CA MET A 1 29.05 -53.99 -22.81
C MET A 1 29.69 -52.63 -22.53
N ARG A 2 29.02 -51.53 -22.87
CA ARG A 2 29.51 -50.14 -22.64
C ARG A 2 28.98 -49.64 -21.31
N LEU A 3 29.89 -49.43 -20.37
CA LEU A 3 29.59 -48.84 -19.06
C LEU A 3 29.27 -47.34 -19.27
N MET A 4 28.04 -46.92 -19.09
CA MET A 4 27.68 -45.51 -18.97
C MET A 4 27.99 -45.05 -17.52
N LEU A 5 29.02 -44.26 -17.38
CA LEU A 5 29.36 -43.58 -16.14
C LEU A 5 28.42 -42.39 -15.99
N ALA A 6 27.39 -42.52 -15.18
CA ALA A 6 26.53 -41.40 -14.81
C ALA A 6 27.26 -40.49 -13.81
N LEU A 7 27.65 -39.31 -14.26
CA LEU A 7 28.22 -38.27 -13.40
C LEU A 7 27.10 -37.66 -12.56
N LEU A 8 26.97 -38.06 -11.30
CA LEU A 8 26.13 -37.39 -10.33
C LEU A 8 26.79 -36.06 -10.00
N LEU A 9 26.35 -34.95 -10.60
CA LEU A 9 26.67 -33.62 -10.12
C LEU A 9 25.95 -33.44 -8.77
N ALA A 10 26.67 -33.58 -7.69
CA ALA A 10 26.19 -33.15 -6.37
C ALA A 10 25.99 -31.61 -6.42
N MET A 11 24.75 -31.14 -6.43
CA MET A 11 24.46 -29.73 -6.17
C MET A 11 24.90 -29.43 -4.75
N LEU A 12 26.03 -28.76 -4.59
CA LEU A 12 26.45 -28.21 -3.31
C LEU A 12 25.41 -27.14 -2.91
N PRO A 13 24.99 -27.08 -1.66
CA PRO A 13 24.15 -26.02 -1.18
C PRO A 13 24.87 -24.69 -1.41
N THR A 14 24.29 -23.81 -2.22
CA THR A 14 24.78 -22.44 -2.35
C THR A 14 24.41 -21.69 -1.07
N TYR A 15 25.40 -21.36 -0.26
CA TYR A 15 25.19 -20.48 0.89
C TYR A 15 24.95 -19.06 0.38
N ALA A 16 23.98 -18.36 1.02
CA ALA A 16 23.72 -16.96 0.72
C ALA A 16 25.00 -16.12 0.96
N ALA A 17 25.40 -15.37 -0.03
CA ALA A 17 26.57 -14.51 0.05
C ALA A 17 26.23 -13.17 0.72
N THR A 18 27.25 -12.53 1.27
CA THR A 18 27.13 -11.20 1.85
C THR A 18 28.10 -10.24 1.16
N TYR A 19 27.56 -9.16 0.62
CA TYR A 19 28.32 -8.05 0.04
C TYR A 19 28.37 -6.89 1.02
N SER A 20 29.46 -6.15 1.04
CA SER A 20 29.60 -4.96 1.89
C SER A 20 29.85 -3.73 1.07
N VAL A 21 29.09 -2.67 1.31
CA VAL A 21 29.22 -1.34 0.71
C VAL A 21 29.55 -0.35 1.83
N SER A 22 30.68 0.34 1.73
CA SER A 22 31.05 1.38 2.68
C SER A 22 30.17 2.61 2.47
N CYS A 23 29.57 3.17 3.53
CA CYS A 23 28.83 4.45 3.45
C CYS A 23 29.81 5.63 3.56
N SER A 24 30.46 5.97 2.45
CA SER A 24 31.42 7.08 2.33
C SER A 24 31.41 7.64 0.93
N GLY A 25 31.22 8.95 0.79
CA GLY A 25 31.08 9.61 -0.50
C GLY A 25 29.82 9.18 -1.25
N ASP A 26 29.90 9.06 -2.56
CA ASP A 26 28.80 8.54 -3.40
C ASP A 26 28.91 7.01 -3.53
N ILE A 27 27.89 6.32 -3.05
CA ILE A 27 27.86 4.84 -3.03
C ILE A 27 27.10 4.24 -4.22
N THR A 28 26.54 5.03 -5.12
CA THR A 28 25.64 4.56 -6.19
C THR A 28 26.25 3.42 -6.99
N ASN A 29 27.45 3.61 -7.51
CA ASN A 29 28.11 2.62 -8.37
C ASN A 29 28.51 1.36 -7.56
N ALA A 30 28.98 1.53 -6.34
CA ALA A 30 29.37 0.40 -5.48
C ALA A 30 28.14 -0.43 -5.09
N LEU A 31 27.03 0.23 -4.73
CA LEU A 31 25.78 -0.42 -4.41
C LEU A 31 25.18 -1.13 -5.63
N GLN A 32 25.12 -0.48 -6.79
CA GLN A 32 24.63 -1.10 -8.01
C GLN A 32 25.48 -2.29 -8.44
N SER A 33 26.80 -2.21 -8.30
CA SER A 33 27.70 -3.33 -8.59
C SER A 33 27.46 -4.53 -7.66
N ALA A 34 27.26 -4.29 -6.37
CA ALA A 34 26.89 -5.33 -5.41
C ALA A 34 25.53 -5.97 -5.75
N ILE A 35 24.53 -5.14 -6.09
CA ILE A 35 23.21 -5.61 -6.54
C ILE A 35 23.33 -6.48 -7.80
N ASN A 36 24.14 -6.06 -8.76
CA ASN A 36 24.34 -6.82 -10.01
C ASN A 36 24.98 -8.18 -9.75
N SER A 37 25.93 -8.26 -8.83
CA SER A 37 26.67 -9.46 -8.46
C SER A 37 25.86 -10.43 -7.58
N ALA A 38 24.89 -9.91 -6.82
CA ALA A 38 24.11 -10.71 -5.89
C ALA A 38 23.16 -11.67 -6.61
N ALA A 39 23.06 -12.88 -6.07
CA ALA A 39 22.09 -13.90 -6.42
C ALA A 39 20.90 -13.93 -5.45
N ASP A 40 19.89 -14.74 -5.73
CA ASP A 40 18.75 -14.93 -4.85
C ASP A 40 19.18 -15.46 -3.47
N GLY A 41 18.70 -14.83 -2.42
CA GLY A 41 19.05 -15.13 -1.04
C GLY A 41 20.22 -14.29 -0.48
N ASP A 42 20.95 -13.59 -1.33
CA ASP A 42 22.11 -12.81 -0.90
C ASP A 42 21.71 -11.52 -0.15
N THR A 43 22.65 -11.05 0.68
CA THR A 43 22.50 -9.83 1.46
C THR A 43 23.57 -8.81 1.10
N ILE A 44 23.17 -7.56 0.91
CA ILE A 44 24.04 -6.42 0.69
C ILE A 44 23.97 -5.54 1.94
N ASN A 45 25.07 -5.42 2.67
CA ASN A 45 25.17 -4.61 3.87
C ASN A 45 25.77 -3.23 3.53
N ILE A 46 25.05 -2.15 3.82
CA ILE A 46 25.56 -0.80 3.78
C ILE A 46 26.12 -0.44 5.16
N GLY A 47 27.36 -0.01 5.22
CA GLY A 47 28.04 0.33 6.45
C GLY A 47 27.43 1.52 7.19
N SER A 48 27.92 1.77 8.40
CA SER A 48 27.59 2.98 9.16
C SER A 48 28.27 4.21 8.53
N GLY A 49 27.65 5.37 8.67
CA GLY A 49 28.17 6.64 8.18
C GLY A 49 27.11 7.49 7.50
N SER A 50 27.55 8.62 6.95
CA SER A 50 26.76 9.51 6.13
C SER A 50 27.37 9.57 4.73
N CYS A 51 26.57 9.25 3.72
CA CYS A 51 26.98 9.19 2.33
C CYS A 51 25.87 9.72 1.41
N THR A 52 26.17 9.81 0.13
CA THR A 52 25.19 10.12 -0.90
C THR A 52 24.94 8.89 -1.77
N GLY A 53 23.78 8.84 -2.40
CA GLY A 53 23.44 7.80 -3.34
C GLY A 53 22.51 8.36 -4.42
N GLY A 54 22.41 7.67 -5.53
CA GLY A 54 21.46 7.93 -6.60
C GLY A 54 20.51 6.78 -6.82
N GLY A 55 19.94 6.68 -8.02
CA GLY A 55 19.05 5.59 -8.40
C GLY A 55 19.80 4.28 -8.59
N VAL A 56 19.34 3.22 -7.92
CA VAL A 56 19.78 1.85 -8.14
C VAL A 56 18.58 0.96 -8.48
N SER A 57 18.80 -0.11 -9.23
CA SER A 57 17.70 -0.95 -9.70
C SER A 57 18.05 -2.41 -9.79
N TRP A 58 17.04 -3.25 -9.72
CA TRP A 58 17.14 -4.67 -10.08
C TRP A 58 15.81 -5.23 -10.56
N THR A 59 15.89 -6.35 -11.24
CA THR A 59 14.72 -7.09 -11.74
C THR A 59 14.82 -8.54 -11.32
N ASN A 60 13.73 -9.09 -10.83
CA ASN A 60 13.56 -10.51 -10.50
C ASN A 60 14.66 -11.09 -9.59
N LYS A 61 15.12 -10.34 -8.60
CA LYS A 61 16.07 -10.83 -7.61
C LYS A 61 15.45 -10.79 -6.19
N ASN A 62 15.62 -11.91 -5.51
CA ASN A 62 15.27 -12.05 -4.11
C ASN A 62 16.51 -11.72 -3.25
N ILE A 63 16.79 -10.45 -3.03
CA ILE A 63 17.95 -9.96 -2.29
C ILE A 63 17.54 -9.07 -1.13
N SER A 64 18.41 -8.96 -0.14
CA SER A 64 18.26 -8.03 0.99
C SER A 64 19.28 -6.90 0.92
N VAL A 65 18.84 -5.64 1.03
CA VAL A 65 19.72 -4.46 1.15
C VAL A 65 19.52 -3.87 2.54
N ILE A 66 20.54 -3.96 3.37
CA ILE A 66 20.42 -3.72 4.83
C ILE A 66 21.45 -2.67 5.28
N GLY A 67 20.97 -1.55 5.81
CA GLY A 67 21.78 -0.60 6.57
C GLY A 67 22.01 -1.03 8.01
N LYS A 68 22.76 -0.26 8.77
CA LYS A 68 23.06 -0.52 10.19
C LYS A 68 22.02 0.05 11.17
N GLY A 69 20.99 0.70 10.66
CA GLY A 69 19.90 1.29 11.42
C GLY A 69 19.61 2.75 11.06
N ILE A 70 18.44 3.21 11.44
CA ILE A 70 18.04 4.62 11.33
C ILE A 70 19.03 5.50 12.10
N GLY A 71 19.55 6.55 11.48
CA GLY A 71 20.54 7.45 12.05
C GLY A 71 21.97 6.89 12.10
N VAL A 72 22.16 5.60 11.83
CA VAL A 72 23.47 4.93 11.79
C VAL A 72 23.99 4.84 10.35
N THR A 73 23.14 4.38 9.44
CA THR A 73 23.37 4.47 7.99
C THR A 73 22.49 5.59 7.44
N VAL A 74 23.11 6.66 6.95
CA VAL A 74 22.41 7.81 6.38
C VAL A 74 22.83 7.99 4.92
N VAL A 75 21.89 7.79 3.98
CA VAL A 75 22.18 7.88 2.54
C VAL A 75 21.28 8.92 1.90
N ASN A 76 21.81 10.09 1.61
CA ASN A 76 21.05 11.16 0.99
C ASN A 76 20.92 10.95 -0.52
N GLY A 77 19.72 11.14 -1.07
CA GLY A 77 19.43 11.03 -2.50
C GLY A 77 19.29 9.60 -3.04
N LEU A 78 19.35 8.58 -2.18
CA LEU A 78 19.20 7.17 -2.60
C LEU A 78 17.75 6.86 -3.02
N SER A 79 17.59 6.25 -4.17
CA SER A 79 16.31 5.70 -4.61
C SER A 79 16.47 4.27 -5.15
N PHE A 80 15.46 3.46 -4.94
CA PHE A 80 15.39 2.10 -5.42
C PHE A 80 14.28 1.97 -6.46
N ASN A 81 14.61 1.32 -7.59
CA ASN A 81 13.62 0.90 -8.58
C ASN A 81 13.66 -0.63 -8.68
N VAL A 82 12.70 -1.27 -8.04
CA VAL A 82 12.58 -2.72 -8.02
C VAL A 82 11.48 -3.14 -8.96
N THR A 83 11.82 -4.01 -9.89
CA THR A 83 10.85 -4.59 -10.82
C THR A 83 10.81 -6.09 -10.62
N ASP A 84 9.62 -6.64 -10.43
CA ASP A 84 9.45 -8.07 -10.23
C ASP A 84 8.29 -8.62 -11.04
N THR A 85 8.50 -9.77 -11.66
CA THR A 85 7.48 -10.46 -12.45
C THR A 85 7.03 -11.77 -11.80
N THR A 86 7.90 -12.42 -11.04
CA THR A 86 7.68 -13.78 -10.56
C THR A 86 8.30 -14.07 -9.19
N LYS A 87 9.23 -13.25 -8.76
CA LYS A 87 9.96 -13.42 -7.51
C LYS A 87 9.60 -12.28 -6.59
N ALA A 88 9.19 -12.65 -5.41
CA ALA A 88 8.73 -11.67 -4.45
C ALA A 88 9.45 -11.85 -3.19
N SER A 89 10.31 -11.42 -2.66
CA SER A 89 10.92 -11.67 -1.34
C SER A 89 12.12 -10.77 -1.06
N PHE A 90 12.24 -9.66 -1.77
CA PHE A 90 13.29 -8.70 -1.47
C PHE A 90 13.01 -7.97 -0.14
N ARG A 91 14.07 -7.53 0.50
CA ARG A 91 13.98 -6.68 1.68
C ARG A 91 14.91 -5.47 1.56
N ILE A 92 14.40 -4.31 1.95
CA ILE A 92 15.20 -3.09 2.12
C ILE A 92 14.97 -2.61 3.55
N SER A 93 16.05 -2.39 4.31
CA SER A 93 15.91 -2.12 5.75
C SER A 93 17.05 -1.28 6.32
N GLY A 94 16.76 -0.61 7.44
CA GLY A 94 17.77 -0.16 8.40
C GLY A 94 18.56 1.08 7.98
N MET A 95 17.94 2.12 7.41
CA MET A 95 18.66 3.34 7.04
C MET A 95 17.80 4.60 7.11
N SER A 96 18.45 5.75 7.20
CA SER A 96 17.83 7.05 6.96
C SER A 96 18.08 7.49 5.54
N VAL A 97 17.04 8.01 4.90
CA VAL A 97 17.10 8.56 3.55
C VAL A 97 16.68 10.02 3.62
N GLY A 98 17.49 10.93 3.12
CA GLY A 98 17.14 12.33 2.99
C GLY A 98 16.03 12.52 1.95
N ALA A 99 15.67 13.79 1.70
CA ALA A 99 14.80 14.11 0.57
C ALA A 99 15.44 13.53 -0.70
N SER A 100 14.78 12.52 -1.26
CA SER A 100 15.27 11.74 -2.40
C SER A 100 14.18 11.60 -3.44
N ASP A 101 14.57 11.14 -4.60
CA ASP A 101 13.61 10.65 -5.59
C ASP A 101 12.79 9.50 -5.00
N SER A 102 11.54 9.40 -5.43
CA SER A 102 10.64 8.37 -4.93
C SER A 102 11.15 6.96 -5.26
N TRP A 103 11.07 6.07 -4.29
CA TRP A 103 11.33 4.66 -4.53
C TRP A 103 10.18 4.04 -5.34
N VAL A 104 10.47 3.00 -6.08
CA VAL A 104 9.49 2.34 -6.93
C VAL A 104 9.53 0.83 -6.75
N VAL A 105 8.39 0.23 -6.50
CA VAL A 105 8.17 -1.20 -6.50
C VAL A 105 7.16 -1.52 -7.60
N ASN A 106 7.60 -2.22 -8.62
CA ASN A 106 6.77 -2.56 -9.78
C ASN A 106 6.46 -4.05 -9.84
N ALA A 107 5.18 -4.39 -9.88
CA ALA A 107 4.71 -5.71 -10.28
C ALA A 107 4.36 -5.69 -11.78
N ILE A 108 5.08 -6.41 -12.60
CA ILE A 108 4.81 -6.50 -14.03
C ILE A 108 3.75 -7.57 -14.32
N ASP A 109 3.75 -8.69 -13.61
CA ASP A 109 2.63 -9.63 -13.69
C ASP A 109 1.47 -9.16 -12.80
N ARG A 110 0.45 -8.65 -13.44
CA ARG A 110 -0.70 -7.99 -12.84
C ARG A 110 -1.86 -8.89 -12.54
N LYS A 111 -1.76 -10.16 -12.92
CA LYS A 111 -2.85 -11.12 -12.76
C LYS A 111 -2.73 -11.93 -11.49
N THR A 112 -1.51 -12.19 -11.04
CA THR A 112 -1.23 -13.10 -9.94
C THR A 112 -0.77 -12.44 -8.65
N GLY A 113 -0.37 -11.16 -8.71
CA GLY A 113 0.19 -10.45 -7.58
C GLY A 113 1.62 -10.90 -7.22
N ILE A 114 2.44 -9.97 -6.80
CA ILE A 114 3.79 -10.23 -6.30
C ILE A 114 3.76 -10.24 -4.78
N LYS A 115 4.34 -11.28 -4.17
CA LYS A 115 4.23 -11.55 -2.73
C LYS A 115 5.58 -11.45 -2.03
N GLY A 116 5.53 -11.14 -0.73
CA GLY A 116 6.61 -11.41 0.20
C GLY A 116 7.73 -10.38 0.26
N TRP A 117 7.62 -9.23 -0.37
CA TRP A 117 8.59 -8.16 -0.22
C TRP A 117 8.35 -7.36 1.08
N ARG A 118 9.43 -6.82 1.64
CA ARG A 118 9.37 -6.00 2.85
C ARG A 118 10.30 -4.79 2.78
N ILE A 119 9.80 -3.64 3.21
CA ILE A 119 10.58 -2.41 3.40
C ILE A 119 10.34 -1.93 4.82
N ASP A 120 11.38 -1.97 5.64
CA ASP A 120 11.24 -1.74 7.07
C ASP A 120 12.41 -0.94 7.68
N HIS A 121 12.15 -0.28 8.81
CA HIS A 121 13.15 0.49 9.53
C HIS A 121 13.84 1.54 8.64
N ILE A 122 13.07 2.21 7.78
CA ILE A 122 13.54 3.31 6.96
C ILE A 122 13.01 4.63 7.53
N ALA A 123 13.84 5.65 7.60
CA ALA A 123 13.41 6.99 7.92
C ALA A 123 13.48 7.88 6.67
N TRP A 124 12.33 8.33 6.17
CA TRP A 124 12.21 9.39 5.18
C TRP A 124 11.91 10.72 5.87
N SER A 125 12.71 11.74 5.58
CA SER A 125 12.49 13.06 6.15
C SER A 125 12.57 14.12 5.06
N TYR A 126 11.46 14.79 4.84
CA TYR A 126 11.38 15.92 3.91
C TYR A 126 11.40 17.23 4.68
N PRO A 127 12.10 18.25 4.19
CA PRO A 127 12.31 19.51 4.92
C PRO A 127 11.01 20.32 5.07
N SER A 128 10.08 20.11 4.16
CA SER A 128 8.78 20.80 4.15
C SER A 128 7.67 19.86 3.73
N CYS A 129 6.48 20.19 4.16
CA CYS A 129 5.25 19.60 3.75
C CYS A 129 5.00 19.75 2.24
N GLY A 130 4.56 18.69 1.59
CA GLY A 130 4.26 18.67 0.17
C GLY A 130 3.80 17.28 -0.28
N GLN A 131 3.52 17.12 -1.55
CA GLN A 131 3.28 15.80 -2.16
C GLN A 131 4.62 15.06 -2.31
N ASN A 132 5.22 14.72 -1.20
CA ASN A 132 6.50 14.04 -1.11
C ASN A 132 6.28 12.53 -1.06
N ILE A 133 6.20 11.88 -2.20
CA ILE A 133 5.98 10.45 -2.30
C ILE A 133 7.28 9.72 -1.96
N ALA A 134 7.27 8.94 -0.90
CA ALA A 134 8.42 8.13 -0.52
C ALA A 134 8.52 6.86 -1.39
N ILE A 135 7.40 6.19 -1.63
CA ILE A 135 7.36 4.95 -2.41
C ILE A 135 6.15 4.93 -3.35
N TRP A 136 6.40 4.62 -4.62
CA TRP A 136 5.40 4.19 -5.57
C TRP A 136 5.30 2.67 -5.56
N ILE A 137 4.10 2.14 -5.34
CA ILE A 137 3.83 0.70 -5.38
C ILE A 137 2.87 0.46 -6.52
N ASN A 138 3.39 -0.07 -7.61
CA ASN A 138 2.69 -0.23 -8.87
C ASN A 138 2.39 -1.70 -9.16
N GLY A 139 1.23 -1.96 -9.73
CA GLY A 139 0.76 -3.29 -10.05
C GLY A 139 0.14 -4.00 -8.83
N ILE A 140 -0.19 -5.27 -8.99
CA ILE A 140 -0.77 -6.07 -7.91
C ILE A 140 0.35 -6.56 -7.01
N ASN A 141 0.46 -5.95 -5.85
CA ASN A 141 1.52 -6.20 -4.87
C ASN A 141 0.95 -6.66 -3.53
N TRP A 142 1.59 -7.67 -2.94
CA TRP A 142 1.32 -8.19 -1.62
C TRP A 142 2.60 -8.13 -0.79
N GLY A 143 2.81 -7.04 -0.08
CA GLY A 143 4.04 -6.79 0.65
C GLY A 143 3.82 -6.04 1.95
N LEU A 144 4.91 -5.76 2.65
CA LEU A 144 4.90 -5.17 3.98
C LEU A 144 5.77 -3.91 4.06
N LEU A 145 5.17 -2.84 4.56
CA LEU A 145 5.83 -1.60 4.96
C LEU A 145 5.67 -1.47 6.47
N ASP A 146 6.74 -1.67 7.24
CA ASP A 146 6.63 -1.66 8.70
C ASP A 146 7.82 -0.99 9.41
N HIS A 147 7.57 -0.49 10.62
CA HIS A 147 8.57 0.18 11.46
C HIS A 147 9.31 1.33 10.75
N ASN A 148 8.66 1.96 9.79
CA ASN A 148 9.20 3.11 9.08
C ASN A 148 8.81 4.42 9.78
N THR A 149 9.63 5.45 9.59
CA THR A 149 9.33 6.81 10.05
C THR A 149 9.27 7.73 8.84
N LEU A 150 8.15 8.44 8.68
CA LEU A 150 7.94 9.38 7.59
C LEU A 150 7.62 10.76 8.16
N LYS A 151 8.47 11.73 7.85
CA LYS A 151 8.24 13.13 8.19
C LYS A 151 7.93 13.95 6.94
N ASN A 152 6.82 14.70 6.95
CA ASN A 152 6.38 15.58 5.87
C ASN A 152 6.21 14.89 4.50
N ALA A 153 5.95 13.59 4.51
CA ALA A 153 5.71 12.78 3.32
C ALA A 153 4.21 12.76 2.97
N GLY A 154 3.71 13.82 2.35
CA GLY A 154 2.35 13.83 1.81
C GLY A 154 2.24 12.84 0.65
N ASN A 155 1.22 11.96 0.69
CA ASN A 155 1.10 10.78 -0.17
C ASN A 155 2.32 9.85 -0.09
N GLY A 156 2.96 9.76 1.09
CA GLY A 156 4.21 9.05 1.29
C GLY A 156 4.24 7.64 0.73
N PHE A 157 3.16 6.88 0.92
CA PHE A 157 2.98 5.57 0.29
C PHE A 157 1.86 5.64 -0.75
N PHE A 158 2.23 5.50 -2.01
CA PHE A 158 1.33 5.64 -3.13
C PHE A 158 1.09 4.27 -3.78
N ILE A 159 -0.12 3.70 -3.55
CA ILE A 159 -0.46 2.34 -3.95
C ILE A 159 -1.40 2.39 -5.16
N ARG A 160 -1.00 1.77 -6.24
CA ARG A 160 -1.84 1.66 -7.43
C ARG A 160 -1.65 0.29 -8.08
N ALA A 161 -2.69 -0.48 -8.17
CA ALA A 161 -2.65 -1.76 -8.88
C ALA A 161 -2.63 -1.57 -10.42
N TRP A 162 -2.24 -0.39 -10.82
CA TRP A 162 -1.97 -0.04 -12.20
C TRP A 162 -0.62 -0.59 -12.62
N ALA A 163 -0.56 -0.98 -13.81
CA ALA A 163 0.66 -1.32 -14.45
C ALA A 163 0.70 -0.61 -15.80
N ASP A 164 1.77 -0.69 -16.55
CA ASP A 164 2.02 0.13 -17.73
C ASP A 164 0.87 0.17 -18.78
N ASN A 165 1.00 1.03 -19.76
CA ASN A 165 -0.01 1.27 -20.80
C ASN A 165 -0.15 0.10 -21.81
N THR A 166 0.50 -1.03 -21.58
CA THR A 166 0.55 -2.16 -22.50
C THR A 166 -0.42 -3.29 -22.16
N ASP A 167 -1.33 -3.06 -21.24
CA ASP A 167 -2.30 -4.07 -20.82
C ASP A 167 -3.34 -4.31 -21.94
N GLU A 168 -3.06 -5.28 -22.78
CA GLU A 168 -3.92 -5.65 -23.90
C GLU A 168 -5.28 -6.20 -23.46
N VAL A 169 -5.39 -6.64 -22.23
CA VAL A 169 -6.62 -7.25 -21.70
C VAL A 169 -7.20 -6.34 -20.63
N ASN A 170 -7.74 -5.25 -21.06
CA ASN A 170 -8.51 -4.37 -20.23
C ASN A 170 -9.98 -4.81 -20.24
N PRO A 171 -10.52 -5.34 -19.13
CA PRO A 171 -11.93 -5.71 -19.06
C PRO A 171 -12.86 -4.50 -19.08
N TRP A 172 -12.30 -3.31 -18.95
CA TRP A 172 -13.02 -2.05 -19.04
C TRP A 172 -13.07 -1.57 -20.47
N PRO A 173 -14.06 -0.72 -20.78
CA PRO A 173 -14.26 -0.25 -22.13
C PRO A 173 -13.00 0.37 -22.73
N PRO A 174 -12.76 0.15 -24.02
CA PRO A 174 -11.65 0.74 -24.73
C PRO A 174 -11.85 2.25 -24.82
N SER A 175 -11.23 2.99 -23.99
CA SER A 175 -11.27 4.46 -24.02
C SER A 175 -9.90 5.08 -24.00
N GLY A 176 -8.94 4.43 -24.63
CA GLY A 176 -7.61 5.00 -24.83
C GLY A 176 -6.72 5.06 -23.58
N ASN A 177 -7.15 4.51 -22.46
CA ASN A 177 -6.34 4.46 -21.25
C ASN A 177 -6.41 3.05 -20.64
N PRO A 178 -5.76 2.06 -21.25
CA PRO A 178 -5.69 0.69 -20.76
C PRO A 178 -4.91 0.63 -19.44
N GLY A 179 -5.13 -0.38 -18.63
CA GLY A 179 -4.28 -0.68 -17.48
C GLY A 179 -4.66 -0.01 -16.15
N MET A 180 -5.76 0.70 -16.06
CA MET A 180 -6.16 1.46 -14.87
C MET A 180 -6.77 0.62 -13.74
N GLY A 181 -6.11 -0.45 -13.34
CA GLY A 181 -6.51 -1.27 -12.20
C GLY A 181 -7.63 -2.27 -12.47
N GLY A 182 -8.06 -2.44 -13.72
CA GLY A 182 -9.16 -3.33 -14.06
C GLY A 182 -8.97 -4.78 -13.59
N TYR A 183 -7.78 -5.32 -13.66
CA TYR A 183 -7.51 -6.67 -13.16
C TYR A 183 -7.70 -6.81 -11.67
N SER A 184 -7.28 -5.82 -10.87
CA SER A 184 -7.50 -5.86 -9.43
C SER A 184 -8.99 -5.94 -9.09
N TRP A 185 -9.83 -5.22 -9.84
CA TRP A 185 -11.27 -5.28 -9.66
C TRP A 185 -11.92 -6.60 -10.09
N LEU A 186 -11.19 -7.46 -10.81
CA LEU A 186 -11.66 -8.81 -11.18
C LEU A 186 -11.23 -9.88 -10.17
N LEU A 187 -10.23 -9.60 -9.33
CA LEU A 187 -9.77 -10.54 -8.32
C LEU A 187 -10.71 -10.52 -7.11
N PRO A 188 -10.89 -11.65 -6.41
CA PRO A 188 -11.66 -11.71 -5.18
C PRO A 188 -11.22 -10.64 -4.17
N LEU A 189 -12.15 -10.12 -3.38
CA LEU A 189 -11.85 -9.07 -2.41
C LEU A 189 -10.86 -9.53 -1.33
N ASN A 190 -11.03 -10.74 -0.82
CA ASN A 190 -10.17 -11.41 0.14
C ASN A 190 -9.77 -10.50 1.33
N LEU A 191 -10.80 -9.92 2.01
CA LEU A 191 -10.58 -9.17 3.25
C LEU A 191 -9.99 -10.08 4.33
N GLY A 192 -9.07 -9.54 5.14
CA GLY A 192 -8.45 -10.30 6.22
C GLY A 192 -7.47 -11.37 5.75
N THR A 193 -6.87 -11.22 4.57
CA THR A 193 -5.85 -12.14 4.04
C THR A 193 -4.56 -11.38 3.71
N ASP A 194 -3.51 -12.10 3.30
CA ASP A 194 -2.24 -11.53 2.87
C ASP A 194 -2.29 -10.78 1.52
N GLU A 195 -3.45 -10.76 0.86
CA GLU A 195 -3.60 -10.16 -0.47
C GLU A 195 -3.85 -8.65 -0.41
N ALA A 196 -2.88 -7.93 0.09
CA ALA A 196 -2.82 -6.46 0.13
C ALA A 196 -1.39 -5.97 0.38
N VAL A 197 -1.18 -4.66 0.21
CA VAL A 197 -0.01 -3.98 0.77
C VAL A 197 -0.32 -3.67 2.23
N TYR A 198 0.41 -4.27 3.14
CA TYR A 198 0.32 -4.03 4.57
C TYR A 198 1.20 -2.85 4.97
N ILE A 199 0.62 -1.93 5.72
CA ILE A 199 1.28 -0.76 6.29
C ILE A 199 1.01 -0.82 7.78
N GLU A 200 2.01 -1.28 8.56
CA GLU A 200 1.81 -1.49 10.00
C GLU A 200 3.03 -1.04 10.82
N ASP A 201 2.77 -0.63 12.06
CA ASP A 201 3.81 -0.21 13.01
C ASP A 201 4.67 0.98 12.51
N ASN A 202 4.15 1.81 11.60
CA ASN A 202 4.88 2.98 11.12
C ASN A 202 4.53 4.23 11.92
N THR A 203 5.43 5.19 11.92
CA THR A 203 5.22 6.53 12.48
C THR A 203 5.19 7.57 11.36
N PHE A 204 4.06 8.27 11.26
CA PHE A 204 3.86 9.37 10.32
C PHE A 204 3.73 10.68 11.09
N THR A 205 4.50 11.68 10.70
CA THR A 205 4.44 13.00 11.32
C THR A 205 4.43 14.08 10.25
N MET A 206 3.41 14.92 10.26
CA MET A 206 3.36 16.13 9.47
C MET A 206 3.59 17.35 10.36
N ASP A 207 4.29 18.34 9.85
CA ASP A 207 4.42 19.62 10.52
C ASP A 207 3.05 20.32 10.61
N LYS A 208 2.90 21.20 11.59
CA LYS A 208 1.67 21.97 11.81
C LYS A 208 1.28 22.74 10.55
N GLY A 209 0.00 22.78 10.24
CA GLY A 209 -0.54 23.43 9.04
C GLY A 209 -0.41 22.61 7.74
N CYS A 210 0.12 21.39 7.82
CA CYS A 210 0.26 20.50 6.68
C CYS A 210 -0.96 19.60 6.53
N TYR A 211 -2.00 20.06 5.94
CA TYR A 211 -3.26 19.30 5.78
C TYR A 211 -3.20 18.29 4.63
N MET A 212 -2.41 17.22 4.78
CA MET A 212 -2.20 16.24 3.72
C MET A 212 -2.46 14.79 4.15
N GLY A 213 -2.86 13.97 3.21
CA GLY A 213 -2.85 12.52 3.37
C GLY A 213 -1.44 11.96 3.41
N ILE A 214 -1.21 10.94 4.23
CA ILE A 214 0.07 10.25 4.37
C ILE A 214 0.24 9.09 3.40
N GLY A 215 -0.79 8.72 2.73
CA GLY A 215 -0.81 7.73 1.67
C GLY A 215 -1.96 7.98 0.72
N ASP A 216 -1.90 7.36 -0.42
CA ASP A 216 -3.00 7.32 -1.37
C ASP A 216 -3.05 5.95 -2.04
N SER A 217 -4.26 5.50 -2.34
CA SER A 217 -4.46 4.19 -2.95
C SER A 217 -5.56 4.30 -4.00
N TYR A 218 -5.24 3.97 -5.25
CA TYR A 218 -6.20 4.02 -6.35
C TYR A 218 -5.85 3.04 -7.48
N TYR A 219 -6.57 3.08 -8.60
CA TYR A 219 -6.44 2.13 -9.70
C TYR A 219 -6.58 0.66 -9.26
N GLY A 220 -7.63 0.37 -8.47
CA GLY A 220 -7.84 -0.95 -7.91
C GLY A 220 -6.90 -1.30 -6.75
N GLY A 221 -6.28 -0.30 -6.12
CA GLY A 221 -5.36 -0.48 -5.02
C GLY A 221 -5.98 -1.27 -3.87
N ARG A 222 -5.14 -2.02 -3.17
CA ARG A 222 -5.51 -2.86 -2.03
C ARG A 222 -4.55 -2.61 -0.89
N SER A 223 -5.05 -2.10 0.22
CA SER A 223 -4.22 -1.74 1.37
C SER A 223 -4.82 -2.19 2.70
N VAL A 224 -3.93 -2.50 3.63
CA VAL A 224 -4.23 -2.68 5.05
C VAL A 224 -3.37 -1.70 5.83
N PHE A 225 -4.00 -0.73 6.48
CA PHE A 225 -3.35 0.29 7.29
C PHE A 225 -3.69 0.04 8.75
N ARG A 226 -2.73 -0.44 9.55
CA ARG A 226 -2.99 -0.87 10.92
C ARG A 226 -1.82 -0.65 11.87
N TYR A 227 -2.11 -0.43 13.15
CA TYR A 227 -1.12 -0.23 14.22
C TYR A 227 -0.13 0.90 13.97
N ASN A 228 -0.51 1.88 13.16
CA ASN A 228 0.34 3.04 12.87
C ASN A 228 0.06 4.18 13.86
N SER A 229 1.09 5.00 14.10
CA SER A 229 0.98 6.29 14.78
C SER A 229 1.01 7.41 13.75
N VAL A 230 -0.01 8.25 13.77
CA VAL A 230 -0.21 9.31 12.77
C VAL A 230 -0.40 10.65 13.46
N THR A 231 0.47 11.61 13.19
CA THR A 231 0.36 12.96 13.76
C THR A 231 0.12 13.98 12.64
N ASN A 232 -0.96 14.79 12.80
CA ASN A 232 -1.34 15.88 11.91
C ASN A 232 -1.52 15.45 10.44
N ALA A 233 -2.15 14.29 10.22
CA ALA A 233 -2.35 13.74 8.89
C ALA A 233 -3.56 12.80 8.85
N TYR A 234 -3.97 12.39 7.66
CA TYR A 234 -5.03 11.43 7.47
C TYR A 234 -4.63 10.36 6.44
N TRP A 235 -5.23 9.19 6.50
CA TRP A 235 -5.14 8.18 5.44
C TRP A 235 -6.21 8.43 4.39
N GLN A 236 -5.87 8.27 3.11
CA GLN A 236 -6.85 8.41 2.03
C GLN A 236 -6.75 7.32 0.99
N ASN A 237 -7.83 7.15 0.24
CA ASN A 237 -7.85 6.48 -1.05
C ASN A 237 -8.54 7.35 -2.11
N HIS A 238 -8.43 6.95 -3.37
CA HIS A 238 -8.89 7.73 -4.50
C HIS A 238 -10.12 7.12 -5.17
N ALA A 239 -11.00 8.00 -5.68
CA ALA A 239 -12.14 7.65 -6.52
C ALA A 239 -11.74 7.41 -7.98
N ALA A 240 -12.64 6.81 -8.73
CA ALA A 240 -12.60 6.90 -10.18
C ALA A 240 -12.89 8.34 -10.63
N ARG A 241 -12.24 8.77 -11.70
CA ARG A 241 -12.43 10.10 -12.30
C ARG A 241 -13.11 9.98 -13.66
N GLY A 242 -13.62 11.08 -14.18
CA GLY A 242 -14.29 11.09 -15.46
C GLY A 242 -13.46 10.60 -16.63
N PHE A 243 -12.18 10.86 -16.63
CA PHE A 243 -11.21 10.43 -17.64
C PHE A 243 -10.30 9.27 -17.20
N GLU A 244 -10.24 8.99 -15.91
CA GLU A 244 -9.44 7.93 -15.33
C GLU A 244 -10.34 6.94 -14.60
N ARG A 245 -10.20 5.66 -14.94
CA ARG A 245 -10.81 4.58 -14.16
C ARG A 245 -9.94 4.24 -12.97
N GLY A 246 -10.50 3.42 -12.11
CA GLY A 246 -9.70 2.74 -11.13
C GLY A 246 -9.67 3.45 -9.80
N GLY A 247 -10.83 3.68 -9.24
CA GLY A 247 -10.92 3.91 -7.82
C GLY A 247 -10.23 2.79 -7.04
N ASN A 248 -9.87 3.07 -5.81
CA ASN A 248 -9.38 2.05 -4.88
C ASN A 248 -10.40 0.90 -4.75
N LEU A 249 -9.94 -0.32 -4.52
CA LEU A 249 -10.85 -1.44 -4.31
C LEU A 249 -10.97 -1.84 -2.84
N LYS A 250 -9.83 -2.06 -2.16
CA LYS A 250 -9.79 -2.65 -0.81
C LYS A 250 -9.11 -1.71 0.17
N ALA A 251 -9.77 -1.41 1.28
CA ALA A 251 -9.20 -0.66 2.39
C ALA A 251 -9.56 -1.29 3.73
N GLU A 252 -8.57 -1.79 4.47
CA GLU A 252 -8.73 -2.24 5.85
C GLU A 252 -7.93 -1.31 6.76
N ILE A 253 -8.61 -0.52 7.61
CA ILE A 253 -8.00 0.54 8.41
C ILE A 253 -8.39 0.34 9.86
N TYR A 254 -7.46 -0.13 10.69
CA TYR A 254 -7.79 -0.48 12.05
C TYR A 254 -6.61 -0.44 13.04
N ASN A 255 -6.95 -0.25 14.31
CA ASN A 255 -5.98 -0.21 15.42
C ASN A 255 -4.90 0.87 15.23
N ASN A 256 -5.20 1.97 14.56
CA ASN A 256 -4.28 3.08 14.40
C ASN A 256 -4.52 4.15 15.45
N ASP A 257 -3.49 4.93 15.76
CA ASP A 257 -3.53 6.09 16.62
C ASP A 257 -3.35 7.36 15.79
N PHE A 258 -4.45 8.11 15.59
CA PHE A 258 -4.47 9.38 14.89
C PHE A 258 -4.50 10.53 15.91
N ASN A 259 -3.54 11.46 15.83
CA ASN A 259 -3.39 12.56 16.76
C ASN A 259 -3.18 13.89 16.03
N ALA A 260 -4.17 14.77 16.06
CA ALA A 260 -4.07 16.14 15.57
C ALA A 260 -3.65 17.07 16.72
N THR A 261 -2.50 17.73 16.60
CA THR A 261 -1.89 18.53 17.67
C THR A 261 -1.96 20.04 17.45
N ASP A 262 -2.30 20.49 16.25
CA ASP A 262 -2.28 21.91 15.87
C ASP A 262 -3.67 22.54 15.77
N SER A 263 -4.63 21.79 15.32
CA SER A 263 -6.04 22.19 15.24
C SER A 263 -6.90 20.95 15.10
N ALA A 264 -8.19 21.09 15.33
CA ALA A 264 -9.10 20.00 15.06
C ALA A 264 -9.14 19.70 13.56
N TRP A 265 -8.89 18.45 13.22
CA TRP A 265 -8.86 17.98 11.85
C TRP A 265 -10.22 17.47 11.40
N TYR A 266 -10.55 17.73 10.15
CA TYR A 266 -11.83 17.41 9.59
C TYR A 266 -12.09 15.90 9.56
N ARG A 267 -11.06 15.09 9.28
CA ARG A 267 -11.16 13.62 9.14
C ARG A 267 -9.86 12.92 9.47
N ALA A 268 -9.93 11.70 9.98
CA ALA A 268 -8.79 10.81 10.12
C ALA A 268 -8.61 9.91 8.89
N VAL A 269 -9.71 9.58 8.21
CA VAL A 269 -9.72 8.73 7.01
C VAL A 269 -10.58 9.36 5.92
N HIS A 270 -10.12 9.27 4.66
CA HIS A 270 -10.86 9.74 3.50
C HIS A 270 -11.01 8.60 2.49
N ILE A 271 -12.20 8.04 2.39
CA ILE A 271 -12.53 6.95 1.47
C ILE A 271 -13.39 7.47 0.34
N ARG A 272 -12.94 7.24 -0.89
CA ARG A 272 -13.60 7.74 -2.10
C ARG A 272 -14.01 6.64 -3.07
N ALA A 273 -13.59 5.39 -2.82
CA ALA A 273 -13.92 4.26 -3.70
C ALA A 273 -13.80 2.91 -2.97
N GLY A 274 -14.43 1.90 -3.54
CA GLY A 274 -14.29 0.50 -3.12
C GLY A 274 -14.95 0.18 -1.79
N THR A 275 -14.43 -0.80 -1.11
CA THR A 275 -15.00 -1.32 0.12
C THR A 275 -13.93 -1.74 1.13
N GLY A 276 -14.37 -2.19 2.30
CA GLY A 276 -13.48 -2.67 3.35
C GLY A 276 -14.03 -2.47 4.75
N VAL A 277 -13.12 -2.15 5.67
CA VAL A 277 -13.42 -1.97 7.09
C VAL A 277 -12.62 -0.83 7.70
N VAL A 278 -13.25 -0.07 8.61
CA VAL A 278 -12.60 0.98 9.41
C VAL A 278 -13.00 0.79 10.86
N TYR A 279 -12.11 0.33 11.73
CA TYR A 279 -12.47 0.00 13.10
C TYR A 279 -11.33 0.09 14.11
N ASN A 280 -11.68 0.21 15.39
CA ASN A 280 -10.74 0.26 16.52
C ASN A 280 -9.63 1.31 16.37
N ASN A 281 -9.85 2.40 15.63
CA ASN A 281 -8.90 3.48 15.57
C ASN A 281 -9.13 4.45 16.74
N THR A 282 -8.05 4.94 17.34
CA THR A 282 -8.08 6.03 18.30
C THR A 282 -7.92 7.34 17.56
N LEU A 283 -8.79 8.31 17.85
CA LEU A 283 -8.85 9.59 17.16
C LEU A 283 -8.76 10.73 18.19
N ARG A 284 -7.69 11.49 18.15
CA ARG A 284 -7.51 12.68 19.00
C ARG A 284 -7.45 13.94 18.14
N GLY A 285 -8.36 14.88 18.39
CA GLY A 285 -8.42 16.13 17.64
C GLY A 285 -9.03 16.02 16.23
N TYR A 286 -9.78 14.96 15.93
CA TYR A 286 -10.50 14.81 14.67
C TYR A 286 -12.01 14.93 14.87
N PHE A 287 -12.69 15.67 13.99
CA PHE A 287 -14.14 15.80 14.03
C PHE A 287 -14.86 14.55 13.53
N ASN A 288 -14.31 13.91 12.50
CA ASN A 288 -14.89 12.76 11.87
C ASN A 288 -13.91 11.58 11.85
N THR A 289 -14.45 10.38 12.01
CA THR A 289 -13.70 9.16 11.75
C THR A 289 -13.35 9.09 10.28
N MET A 290 -14.35 9.27 9.42
CA MET A 290 -14.19 9.08 7.99
C MET A 290 -15.04 10.10 7.21
N ASN A 291 -14.47 10.61 6.14
CA ASN A 291 -15.21 11.23 5.07
C ASN A 291 -15.33 10.28 3.89
N VAL A 292 -16.48 10.33 3.26
CA VAL A 292 -16.78 9.60 2.02
C VAL A 292 -17.26 10.56 0.95
N ASP A 293 -16.78 10.39 -0.27
CA ASP A 293 -17.27 11.13 -1.44
C ASP A 293 -17.13 10.30 -2.72
N ASN A 294 -17.76 10.79 -3.77
CA ASN A 294 -17.56 10.35 -5.13
C ASN A 294 -17.13 11.54 -5.98
N GLN A 295 -15.87 11.60 -6.34
CA GLN A 295 -15.29 12.76 -7.04
C GLN A 295 -15.99 13.13 -8.36
N ARG A 296 -16.71 12.19 -8.96
CA ARG A 296 -17.48 12.45 -10.20
C ARG A 296 -18.86 13.07 -9.93
N SER A 297 -19.31 13.10 -8.70
CA SER A 297 -20.62 13.67 -8.31
C SER A 297 -20.54 15.10 -7.83
N ASP A 298 -19.39 15.55 -7.37
CA ASP A 298 -19.18 16.91 -6.87
C ASP A 298 -18.92 17.96 -7.98
N GLY A 299 -19.03 17.57 -9.25
CA GLY A 299 -18.74 18.42 -10.40
C GLY A 299 -17.26 18.54 -10.74
N GLN A 300 -16.39 17.91 -9.97
CA GLN A 300 -14.97 17.78 -10.28
C GLN A 300 -14.72 16.50 -11.08
N ASN A 301 -13.67 16.49 -11.88
CA ASN A 301 -13.25 15.29 -12.61
C ASN A 301 -14.37 14.63 -13.43
N THR A 302 -15.24 15.43 -14.02
CA THR A 302 -16.38 14.96 -14.84
C THR A 302 -16.09 14.98 -16.33
N ASP A 303 -14.91 15.43 -16.72
CA ASP A 303 -14.41 15.38 -18.08
C ASP A 303 -14.02 13.94 -18.49
N GLY A 304 -14.05 13.69 -19.79
CA GLY A 304 -13.68 12.39 -20.33
C GLY A 304 -14.82 11.37 -20.44
N PRO A 305 -14.52 10.11 -20.81
CA PRO A 305 -15.52 9.14 -21.24
C PRO A 305 -16.45 8.64 -20.13
N PHE A 306 -16.03 8.74 -18.88
CA PHE A 306 -16.86 8.30 -17.75
C PHE A 306 -17.82 9.39 -17.26
N GLY A 307 -17.52 10.66 -17.54
CA GLY A 307 -18.39 11.78 -17.23
C GLY A 307 -18.80 11.89 -15.76
N ALA A 308 -19.83 12.66 -15.50
CA ALA A 308 -20.42 12.82 -14.18
C ALA A 308 -21.18 11.57 -13.74
N CYS A 309 -21.19 11.30 -12.43
CA CYS A 309 -22.06 10.31 -11.84
C CYS A 309 -23.46 10.89 -11.61
N ASN A 310 -24.26 10.99 -12.63
CA ASN A 310 -25.60 11.59 -12.61
C ASN A 310 -26.66 10.78 -13.36
N GLY A 311 -26.38 9.52 -13.66
CA GLY A 311 -27.24 8.65 -14.44
C GLY A 311 -27.09 8.78 -15.95
N SER A 312 -26.25 9.69 -16.45
CA SER A 312 -26.02 9.86 -17.90
C SER A 312 -24.90 8.98 -18.45
N SER A 313 -23.98 8.54 -17.62
CA SER A 313 -22.86 7.71 -18.03
C SER A 313 -23.27 6.25 -18.19
N LYS A 314 -23.11 5.70 -19.38
CA LYS A 314 -23.33 4.28 -19.64
C LYS A 314 -22.39 3.33 -18.90
N TRP A 315 -21.34 3.87 -18.35
CA TRP A 315 -20.33 3.12 -17.60
C TRP A 315 -20.69 2.90 -16.13
N ASP A 316 -21.61 3.69 -15.63
CA ASP A 316 -22.18 3.47 -14.30
C ASP A 316 -23.32 2.44 -14.40
N GLY A 317 -23.54 1.67 -13.40
CA GLY A 317 -24.63 0.70 -13.40
C GLY A 317 -26.01 1.33 -13.20
N ASN A 318 -26.13 2.66 -13.26
CA ASN A 318 -27.39 3.35 -13.04
C ASN A 318 -28.23 3.48 -14.31
N VAL A 319 -29.52 3.70 -14.12
CA VAL A 319 -30.45 3.92 -15.22
C VAL A 319 -30.26 5.33 -15.74
N SER A 320 -30.19 5.48 -17.07
CA SER A 320 -30.03 6.78 -17.71
C SER A 320 -31.10 7.79 -17.23
N GLY A 321 -30.64 8.98 -16.87
CA GLY A 321 -31.47 10.05 -16.35
C GLY A 321 -31.84 9.91 -14.86
N GLN A 322 -31.44 8.85 -14.17
CA GLN A 322 -31.60 8.70 -12.74
C GLN A 322 -30.25 8.95 -12.05
N SER A 323 -30.23 9.87 -11.11
CA SER A 323 -29.06 10.09 -10.27
C SER A 323 -28.96 9.01 -9.18
N GLY A 324 -27.74 8.78 -8.69
CA GLY A 324 -27.53 8.14 -7.39
C GLY A 324 -27.33 6.66 -7.39
N TRP A 325 -27.12 6.00 -8.51
CA TRP A 325 -26.81 4.59 -8.39
C TRP A 325 -26.18 3.90 -9.48
N PRO A 326 -25.42 2.92 -8.95
CA PRO A 326 -24.14 3.18 -8.32
C PRO A 326 -23.17 3.57 -9.41
N CYS A 327 -22.27 4.46 -9.05
CA CYS A 327 -21.24 4.86 -9.99
C CYS A 327 -20.11 3.85 -10.00
N LEU A 328 -19.40 3.80 -11.12
CA LEU A 328 -18.24 2.92 -11.27
C LEU A 328 -17.25 3.13 -10.13
N ASP A 329 -16.83 2.03 -9.51
CA ASP A 329 -15.88 1.96 -8.40
C ASP A 329 -16.28 2.74 -7.14
N GLN A 330 -17.54 3.14 -7.04
CA GLN A 330 -18.05 3.88 -5.89
C GLN A 330 -17.84 3.11 -4.58
N ILE A 331 -17.82 3.84 -3.45
CA ILE A 331 -17.89 3.24 -2.13
C ILE A 331 -19.08 2.27 -2.04
N GLY A 332 -18.83 1.13 -1.41
CA GLY A 332 -19.82 0.07 -1.29
C GLY A 332 -19.92 -0.83 -2.52
N ARG A 333 -18.97 -0.72 -3.45
CA ARG A 333 -18.87 -1.64 -4.59
C ARG A 333 -17.74 -2.63 -4.36
N GLY A 334 -18.03 -3.89 -4.64
CA GLY A 334 -17.10 -5.00 -4.58
C GLY A 334 -16.52 -5.38 -5.94
N PRO A 335 -15.63 -6.40 -5.96
CA PRO A 335 -15.02 -6.90 -7.19
C PRO A 335 -16.07 -7.31 -8.22
N GLY A 336 -15.86 -6.90 -9.45
CA GLY A 336 -16.77 -7.24 -10.54
C GLY A 336 -16.45 -6.44 -11.78
N GLN A 337 -16.85 -7.00 -12.90
CA GLN A 337 -16.71 -6.34 -14.19
C GLN A 337 -17.81 -5.30 -14.37
N TYR A 338 -17.46 -4.16 -14.96
CA TYR A 338 -18.42 -3.22 -15.47
C TYR A 338 -19.50 -3.92 -16.35
N PRO A 339 -20.80 -3.56 -16.23
CA PRO A 339 -21.41 -2.67 -15.23
C PRO A 339 -21.81 -3.36 -13.93
N ASN A 340 -21.39 -4.59 -13.72
CA ASN A 340 -21.93 -5.51 -12.72
C ASN A 340 -21.08 -5.59 -11.45
N GLN A 341 -20.59 -4.47 -10.95
CA GLN A 341 -19.93 -4.45 -9.65
C GLN A 341 -20.96 -4.73 -8.53
N PRO A 342 -20.80 -5.79 -7.73
CA PRO A 342 -21.77 -6.14 -6.69
C PRO A 342 -21.81 -5.13 -5.56
N SER A 343 -22.91 -5.10 -4.83
CA SER A 343 -22.98 -4.36 -3.57
C SER A 343 -22.12 -5.04 -2.52
N GLU A 344 -21.19 -4.27 -1.93
CA GLU A 344 -20.26 -4.72 -0.90
C GLU A 344 -20.03 -3.56 0.07
N PRO A 345 -20.94 -3.30 1.01
CA PRO A 345 -20.85 -2.15 1.90
C PRO A 345 -19.54 -2.11 2.70
N LEU A 346 -19.00 -0.91 2.87
CA LEU A 346 -17.91 -0.65 3.80
C LEU A 346 -18.45 -0.59 5.23
N TYR A 347 -17.75 -1.19 6.19
CA TYR A 347 -18.19 -1.22 7.58
C TYR A 347 -17.30 -0.36 8.49
N VAL A 348 -17.96 0.45 9.34
CA VAL A 348 -17.30 1.35 10.31
C VAL A 348 -17.82 1.05 11.70
N TRP A 349 -16.93 0.63 12.61
CA TRP A 349 -17.35 0.34 13.99
C TRP A 349 -16.22 0.53 15.01
N ASN A 350 -16.60 0.74 16.25
CA ASN A 350 -15.72 0.76 17.41
C ASN A 350 -14.49 1.69 17.29
N ASN A 351 -14.61 2.79 16.52
CA ASN A 351 -13.58 3.82 16.52
C ASN A 351 -13.82 4.73 17.72
N GLY A 352 -12.79 5.04 18.49
CA GLY A 352 -12.86 5.83 19.70
C GLY A 352 -12.28 7.22 19.50
N SER A 353 -12.97 8.24 20.03
CA SER A 353 -12.34 9.52 20.27
C SER A 353 -11.86 9.57 21.73
N ASP A 354 -10.62 9.91 21.93
CA ASP A 354 -10.14 10.41 23.19
C ASP A 354 -10.66 11.84 23.39
N THR A 355 -10.87 12.25 24.64
CA THR A 355 -11.58 13.45 25.08
C THR A 355 -10.90 14.79 24.72
N GLY A 356 -10.56 15.02 23.48
CA GLY A 356 -9.72 16.15 23.08
C GLY A 356 -10.23 17.06 21.98
N CYS A 357 -11.51 17.04 21.60
CA CYS A 357 -12.02 18.07 20.69
C CYS A 357 -12.08 19.43 21.39
N SER A 358 -11.04 20.21 21.23
CA SER A 358 -10.83 21.48 21.96
C SER A 358 -11.66 22.65 21.46
N THR A 359 -12.62 22.49 20.58
CA THR A 359 -13.41 23.60 20.04
C THR A 359 -14.91 23.30 19.99
N GLY A 360 -15.49 22.97 21.15
CA GLY A 360 -16.96 23.05 21.32
C GLY A 360 -17.84 22.09 20.53
N GLY A 361 -17.25 21.16 19.79
CA GLY A 361 -17.97 20.14 19.05
C GLY A 361 -17.91 18.79 19.76
N SER A 362 -19.02 18.06 19.74
CA SER A 362 -19.07 16.69 20.25
C SER A 362 -18.26 15.78 19.33
N CYS A 363 -17.12 15.29 19.80
CA CYS A 363 -16.42 14.21 19.12
C CYS A 363 -17.20 12.93 19.34
N SER A 364 -17.91 12.48 18.38
CA SER A 364 -18.57 11.18 18.47
C SER A 364 -17.81 10.13 17.68
N ASN A 365 -17.84 8.94 18.20
CA ASN A 365 -17.25 7.75 17.60
C ASN A 365 -18.00 7.36 16.33
N ASN A 366 -17.27 6.85 15.35
CA ASN A 366 -17.83 6.31 14.09
C ASN A 366 -18.60 7.31 13.23
N ILE A 367 -18.28 8.60 13.29
CA ILE A 367 -18.88 9.57 12.37
C ILE A 367 -18.34 9.34 10.97
N VAL A 368 -19.27 9.08 10.05
CA VAL A 368 -19.04 9.11 8.64
C VAL A 368 -19.76 10.30 8.04
N MET A 369 -19.02 11.18 7.39
CA MET A 369 -19.55 12.34 6.70
C MET A 369 -19.49 12.13 5.20
N THR A 370 -20.59 12.35 4.52
CA THR A 370 -20.58 12.52 3.06
C THR A 370 -20.14 13.94 2.74
N SER A 371 -19.21 14.10 1.83
CA SER A 371 -18.79 15.43 1.40
C SER A 371 -19.94 16.10 0.64
N ASP A 372 -20.23 17.34 1.02
CA ASP A 372 -21.11 18.28 0.31
C ASP A 372 -22.46 17.72 -0.18
N GLY A 373 -23.04 16.76 0.54
CA GLY A 373 -24.35 16.23 0.22
C GLY A 373 -24.36 15.32 -1.02
N ASP A 374 -23.26 14.60 -1.30
CA ASP A 374 -23.18 13.63 -2.38
C ASP A 374 -24.36 12.64 -2.31
N PRO A 375 -25.36 12.73 -3.21
CA PRO A 375 -26.55 11.90 -3.17
C PRO A 375 -26.27 10.44 -3.59
N HIS A 376 -25.06 10.16 -4.08
CA HIS A 376 -24.71 8.87 -4.65
C HIS A 376 -24.15 7.91 -3.60
N VAL A 377 -23.62 8.42 -2.49
CA VAL A 377 -23.11 7.61 -1.39
C VAL A 377 -24.12 7.59 -0.25
N VAL A 378 -24.76 6.45 -0.04
CA VAL A 378 -25.92 6.31 0.85
C VAL A 378 -25.62 5.41 2.04
N ALA A 379 -25.82 5.93 3.25
CA ALA A 379 -25.72 5.16 4.49
C ALA A 379 -26.71 3.99 4.49
N GLY A 380 -26.29 2.83 5.00
CA GLY A 380 -27.09 1.61 5.02
C GLY A 380 -27.06 0.82 3.72
N ARG A 381 -26.61 1.42 2.62
CA ARG A 381 -26.43 0.78 1.32
C ARG A 381 -24.94 0.63 0.97
N ASP A 382 -24.21 1.74 1.00
CA ASP A 382 -22.81 1.79 0.55
C ASP A 382 -21.83 1.69 1.72
N TYR A 383 -22.26 2.13 2.89
CA TYR A 383 -21.52 1.94 4.14
C TYR A 383 -22.45 1.71 5.33
N ILE A 384 -21.94 0.98 6.31
CA ILE A 384 -22.63 0.67 7.58
C ILE A 384 -21.82 1.25 8.73
N ASN A 385 -22.38 2.17 9.48
CA ASN A 385 -21.68 2.89 10.57
C ASN A 385 -22.49 2.97 11.87
N ASN A 386 -23.26 1.96 12.20
CA ASN A 386 -24.10 1.96 13.41
C ASN A 386 -23.34 1.65 14.72
N GLY A 387 -22.06 1.92 14.76
CA GLY A 387 -21.21 1.95 15.95
C GLY A 387 -20.65 0.60 16.38
N THR A 388 -21.38 -0.47 16.28
CA THR A 388 -21.01 -1.80 16.82
C THR A 388 -21.09 -2.93 15.80
N THR A 389 -21.79 -2.74 14.71
CA THR A 389 -21.99 -3.80 13.70
C THR A 389 -20.69 -4.06 12.94
N ARG A 390 -20.15 -5.23 13.18
CA ARG A 390 -18.98 -5.75 12.47
C ARG A 390 -19.39 -6.26 11.09
N LYS A 391 -18.45 -6.20 10.15
CA LYS A 391 -18.65 -6.82 8.84
C LYS A 391 -18.83 -8.33 9.00
N PRO A 392 -19.92 -8.91 8.48
CA PRO A 392 -20.17 -10.35 8.57
C PRO A 392 -19.03 -11.16 7.94
N GLY A 393 -18.59 -12.22 8.62
CA GLY A 393 -17.54 -13.12 8.13
C GLY A 393 -16.12 -12.52 8.11
N TYR A 394 -15.93 -11.26 8.49
CA TYR A 394 -14.60 -10.65 8.53
C TYR A 394 -13.80 -11.09 9.76
N THR A 395 -12.59 -11.52 9.48
CA THR A 395 -11.54 -11.72 10.50
C THR A 395 -10.26 -11.05 10.01
N ALA A 396 -9.63 -10.26 10.85
CA ALA A 396 -8.39 -9.59 10.51
C ALA A 396 -7.26 -10.60 10.25
N TYR A 397 -6.40 -10.30 9.29
CA TYR A 397 -5.20 -11.10 9.08
C TYR A 397 -4.27 -11.06 10.30
N THR A 398 -3.51 -12.11 10.48
CA THR A 398 -2.54 -12.27 11.59
C THR A 398 -1.69 -11.01 11.80
N TYR A 399 -1.56 -10.60 13.08
CA TYR A 399 -0.67 -9.53 13.51
C TYR A 399 0.29 -10.06 14.60
N PRO A 400 1.56 -9.67 14.59
CA PRO A 400 2.22 -8.93 13.50
C PRO A 400 2.22 -9.72 12.19
N HIS A 401 2.39 -9.01 11.06
CA HIS A 401 2.45 -9.67 9.76
C HIS A 401 3.58 -10.71 9.73
N PRO A 402 3.36 -11.91 9.18
CA PRO A 402 4.37 -12.98 9.20
C PRO A 402 5.73 -12.59 8.60
N LEU A 403 5.77 -11.63 7.67
CA LEU A 403 7.03 -11.10 7.13
C LEU A 403 7.86 -10.32 8.18
N GLN A 404 7.31 -9.92 9.33
CA GLN A 404 8.09 -9.35 10.43
C GLN A 404 8.94 -10.40 11.15
N GLY A 405 8.47 -11.63 11.24
CA GLY A 405 9.04 -12.70 12.02
C GLY A 405 10.32 -13.36 11.48
N GLY A 406 10.91 -12.84 10.44
CA GLY A 406 12.16 -13.34 9.90
C GLY A 406 12.13 -13.25 8.37
N GLY A 407 13.24 -12.78 7.83
CA GLY A 407 13.46 -12.84 6.40
C GLY A 407 13.14 -14.23 5.86
N SER A 408 12.71 -14.28 4.63
CA SER A 408 12.57 -15.52 3.87
C SER A 408 13.86 -16.31 3.87
N SER A 409 14.12 -17.00 4.98
CA SER A 409 14.99 -18.13 5.03
C SER A 409 14.08 -19.34 4.90
N THR A 410 13.99 -19.88 3.73
CA THR A 410 13.81 -21.32 3.60
C THR A 410 15.02 -21.97 4.24
N THR A 411 15.09 -21.95 5.56
CA THR A 411 15.89 -22.93 6.30
C THR A 411 15.24 -24.27 5.97
N LEU A 412 15.80 -24.95 4.99
CA LEU A 412 15.68 -26.38 4.91
C LEU A 412 16.09 -26.87 6.31
N GLN A 413 15.12 -27.31 7.11
CA GLN A 413 15.41 -28.05 8.32
C GLN A 413 16.35 -29.19 7.91
N PRO A 414 17.49 -29.37 8.60
CA PRO A 414 18.30 -30.54 8.36
C PRO A 414 17.42 -31.77 8.51
N PRO A 415 17.54 -32.80 7.69
CA PRO A 415 16.77 -34.01 7.85
C PRO A 415 17.11 -34.60 9.23
N THR A 416 16.14 -34.56 10.14
CA THR A 416 16.22 -35.28 11.40
C THR A 416 16.17 -36.76 11.06
N GLY A 417 17.31 -37.47 11.24
CA GLY A 417 17.32 -38.93 11.16
C GLY A 417 18.45 -39.58 10.37
N VAL A 418 19.62 -38.98 10.23
CA VAL A 418 20.80 -39.71 9.76
C VAL A 418 21.68 -40.04 10.97
N SER A 419 21.50 -41.22 11.55
CA SER A 419 22.47 -41.83 12.46
C SER A 419 23.50 -42.57 11.62
N VAL A 420 24.74 -42.06 11.59
CA VAL A 420 25.89 -42.78 11.03
C VAL A 420 26.39 -43.78 12.09
N VAL A 421 26.14 -45.06 11.84
CA VAL A 421 26.81 -46.13 12.60
C VAL A 421 28.17 -46.39 11.95
N VAL A 422 29.22 -45.95 12.59
CA VAL A 422 30.59 -46.34 12.22
C VAL A 422 30.83 -47.73 12.79
N LYS A 423 31.09 -48.70 11.93
CA LYS A 423 31.65 -50.03 12.29
C LYS A 423 33.15 -49.97 12.15
#